data_4e0978e11b03ae64133f19d045fb9aef
#
_entry.id   4e0978e11b03ae64133f19d045fb9aef
#
_cell.length_a   1.000
_cell.length_b   1.000
_cell.length_c   1.000
_cell.angle_alpha   90.00
_cell.angle_beta   90.00
_cell.angle_gamma   90.00
#
_symmetry.space_group_name_H-M   'P 1'
#
loop_
_entity.id
_entity.type
_entity.pdbx_description
1 polymer ?
#
loop_
_entity_poly.entity_id
_entity_poly.type
_entity_poly.pdbx_seq_one_letter_code
_entity_poly.pdbx_strand_id
1 'polypeptide(L)'
;MDFFSVLSMIGGLALFLYGMHVMGDGLSKVSGGKMEKILEGLTSNPLKAVGLGALVTAVIQSSSATTVMVVGFVNSGIMKLSQAVGVIMGANIGTTITSWILSLSGIESDSFFIQMFKPTSFSPILAIIGVAFLLFAKSEKKKDIGTIFLGFAVLMFGMDSMSAAVKPLADVPEFTGILTAFSNPLLGMLAGALLTAVIQSSSASVGILQALCVTGAVSYGVAIPIILGQNIGTCVTALLSAIGAKKNAKRAAMVHLYFNIIGTTVFLIVFYGLNMVLHFEFLGQAADAAGIAVAHSAFNIFATAILLPFSSGLEKLACLTIRDEEETEP
;
A
#
# COMPACT_ATOMS: atom_id res chain seq x y z
N MET A 1 -11.46 -11.19 -23.34
CA MET A 1 -12.09 -11.76 -22.11
C MET A 1 -13.52 -12.11 -22.43
N ASP A 2 -13.92 -13.31 -22.12
CA ASP A 2 -15.33 -13.65 -22.14
C ASP A 2 -16.03 -13.15 -20.86
N PHE A 3 -17.36 -13.22 -20.84
CA PHE A 3 -18.16 -12.74 -19.71
C PHE A 3 -17.79 -13.46 -18.40
N PHE A 4 -17.48 -14.76 -18.45
CA PHE A 4 -17.14 -15.54 -17.27
C PHE A 4 -15.75 -15.19 -16.72
N SER A 5 -14.79 -14.85 -17.58
CA SER A 5 -13.48 -14.34 -17.14
C SER A 5 -13.62 -12.99 -16.41
N VAL A 6 -14.50 -12.10 -16.86
CA VAL A 6 -14.80 -10.84 -16.16
C VAL A 6 -15.41 -11.11 -14.78
N LEU A 7 -16.38 -12.04 -14.70
CA LEU A 7 -16.96 -12.42 -13.41
C LEU A 7 -15.92 -13.04 -12.48
N SER A 8 -15.03 -13.89 -12.99
CA SER A 8 -13.95 -14.48 -12.20
C SER A 8 -12.97 -13.43 -11.69
N MET A 9 -12.65 -12.42 -12.50
CA MET A 9 -11.82 -11.28 -12.10
C MET A 9 -12.48 -10.48 -10.97
N ILE A 10 -13.76 -10.15 -11.11
CA ILE A 10 -14.53 -9.41 -10.11
C ILE A 10 -14.65 -10.23 -8.82
N GLY A 11 -14.95 -11.52 -8.92
CA GLY A 11 -15.03 -12.43 -7.78
C GLY A 11 -13.68 -12.59 -7.06
N GLY A 12 -12.60 -12.74 -7.83
CA GLY A 12 -11.24 -12.79 -7.30
C GLY A 12 -10.86 -11.49 -6.57
N LEU A 13 -11.19 -10.35 -7.15
CA LEU A 13 -10.96 -9.04 -6.53
C LEU A 13 -11.78 -8.90 -5.23
N ALA A 14 -13.04 -9.32 -5.22
CA ALA A 14 -13.87 -9.28 -4.02
C ALA A 14 -13.29 -10.14 -2.89
N LEU A 15 -12.84 -11.36 -3.19
CA LEU A 15 -12.18 -12.24 -2.22
C LEU A 15 -10.84 -11.65 -1.74
N PHE A 16 -10.05 -11.08 -2.64
CA PHE A 16 -8.79 -10.44 -2.30
C PHE A 16 -8.98 -9.27 -1.33
N LEU A 17 -9.91 -8.36 -1.64
CA LEU A 17 -10.23 -7.20 -0.79
C LEU A 17 -10.81 -7.63 0.56
N TYR A 18 -11.71 -8.60 0.56
CA TYR A 18 -12.31 -9.14 1.78
C TYR A 18 -11.27 -9.82 2.65
N GLY A 19 -10.41 -10.66 2.06
CA GLY A 19 -9.32 -11.33 2.77
C GLY A 19 -8.34 -10.34 3.40
N MET A 20 -7.97 -9.27 2.68
CA MET A 20 -7.13 -8.19 3.23
C MET A 20 -7.81 -7.51 4.42
N HIS A 21 -9.09 -7.18 4.30
CA HIS A 21 -9.84 -6.52 5.37
C HIS A 21 -9.92 -7.40 6.61
N VAL A 22 -10.33 -8.65 6.46
CA VAL A 22 -10.45 -9.62 7.55
C VAL A 22 -9.11 -9.89 8.23
N MET A 23 -8.05 -10.07 7.45
CA MET A 23 -6.69 -10.25 7.98
C MET A 23 -6.24 -9.03 8.78
N GLY A 24 -6.44 -7.82 8.23
CA GLY A 24 -6.10 -6.57 8.90
C GLY A 24 -6.85 -6.37 10.22
N ASP A 25 -8.15 -6.65 10.25
CA ASP A 25 -8.96 -6.60 11.47
C ASP A 25 -8.47 -7.58 12.52
N GLY A 26 -8.15 -8.81 12.12
CA GLY A 26 -7.59 -9.82 13.03
C GLY A 26 -6.25 -9.39 13.62
N LEU A 27 -5.35 -8.84 12.79
CA LEU A 27 -4.05 -8.31 13.23
C LEU A 27 -4.22 -7.15 14.21
N SER A 28 -5.14 -6.23 13.95
CA SER A 28 -5.47 -5.11 14.83
C SER A 28 -5.99 -5.59 16.18
N LYS A 29 -6.89 -6.57 16.20
CA LYS A 29 -7.43 -7.16 17.44
C LYS A 29 -6.37 -7.90 18.26
N VAL A 30 -5.52 -8.70 17.61
CA VAL A 30 -4.42 -9.41 18.29
C VAL A 30 -3.42 -8.43 18.88
N SER A 31 -3.17 -7.31 18.25
CA SER A 31 -2.30 -6.26 18.79
C SER A 31 -2.90 -5.53 20.00
N GLY A 32 -4.23 -5.59 20.16
CA GLY A 32 -4.93 -5.21 21.40
C GLY A 32 -4.68 -3.77 21.87
N GLY A 33 -4.70 -2.79 20.95
CA GLY A 33 -4.44 -1.38 21.25
C GLY A 33 -2.96 -1.07 21.57
N LYS A 34 -2.06 -2.05 21.41
CA LYS A 34 -0.62 -1.82 21.61
C LYS A 34 -0.04 -0.89 20.56
N MET A 35 -0.58 -0.94 19.33
CA MET A 35 -0.10 -0.09 18.24
C MET A 35 -0.44 1.38 18.48
N GLU A 36 -1.64 1.66 19.00
CA GLU A 36 -2.03 3.00 19.42
C GLU A 36 -1.11 3.52 20.54
N LYS A 37 -0.85 2.70 21.56
CA LYS A 37 0.05 3.08 22.67
C LYS A 37 1.48 3.31 22.23
N ILE A 38 1.97 2.54 21.24
CA ILE A 38 3.30 2.74 20.65
C ILE A 38 3.34 4.11 19.95
N LEU A 39 2.30 4.47 19.20
CA LEU A 39 2.21 5.76 18.54
C LEU A 39 2.02 6.93 19.53
N GLU A 40 1.23 6.74 20.59
CA GLU A 40 1.06 7.73 21.65
C GLU A 40 2.38 8.03 22.38
N GLY A 41 3.20 7.01 22.60
CA GLY A 41 4.51 7.13 23.27
C GLY A 41 5.64 7.72 22.41
N LEU A 42 5.31 8.30 21.24
CA LEU A 42 6.29 8.84 20.31
C LEU A 42 7.13 9.97 20.91
N THR A 43 8.43 9.83 20.72
CA THR A 43 9.41 10.89 20.99
C THR A 43 9.48 11.88 19.81
N SER A 44 10.12 13.03 20.03
CA SER A 44 10.40 14.02 18.98
C SER A 44 11.46 13.58 17.95
N ASN A 45 11.99 12.36 18.03
CA ASN A 45 12.98 11.85 17.10
C ASN A 45 12.32 11.39 15.77
N PRO A 46 12.61 12.06 14.64
CA PRO A 46 11.96 11.76 13.35
C PRO A 46 12.24 10.34 12.85
N LEU A 47 13.45 9.82 13.03
CA LEU A 47 13.80 8.45 12.62
C LEU A 47 13.02 7.39 13.40
N LYS A 48 12.85 7.59 14.72
CA LYS A 48 12.00 6.70 15.53
C LYS A 48 10.55 6.78 15.08
N ALA A 49 10.05 7.96 14.74
CA ALA A 49 8.70 8.13 14.23
C ALA A 49 8.51 7.37 12.90
N VAL A 50 9.45 7.45 11.97
CA VAL A 50 9.45 6.66 10.73
C VAL A 50 9.44 5.16 11.04
N GLY A 51 10.36 4.69 11.89
CA GLY A 51 10.42 3.26 12.27
C GLY A 51 9.12 2.75 12.89
N LEU A 52 8.50 3.56 13.77
CA LEU A 52 7.23 3.20 14.41
C LEU A 52 6.07 3.21 13.42
N GLY A 53 5.99 4.20 12.52
CA GLY A 53 4.99 4.24 11.45
C GLY A 53 5.10 3.04 10.52
N ALA A 54 6.32 2.65 10.14
CA ALA A 54 6.58 1.46 9.33
C ALA A 54 6.17 0.18 10.07
N LEU A 55 6.53 0.04 11.34
CA LEU A 55 6.18 -1.12 12.16
C LEU A 55 4.67 -1.26 12.32
N VAL A 56 3.98 -0.19 12.71
CA VAL A 56 2.54 -0.20 12.92
C VAL A 56 1.82 -0.59 11.63
N THR A 57 2.19 0.01 10.51
CA THR A 57 1.59 -0.29 9.21
C THR A 57 1.89 -1.72 8.76
N ALA A 58 3.11 -2.21 8.96
CA ALA A 58 3.47 -3.59 8.65
C ALA A 58 2.67 -4.60 9.49
N VAL A 59 2.42 -4.31 10.77
CA VAL A 59 1.63 -5.18 11.65
C VAL A 59 0.14 -5.11 11.33
N ILE A 60 -0.42 -3.91 11.17
CA ILE A 60 -1.86 -3.72 10.86
C ILE A 60 -2.17 -4.09 9.40
N GLN A 61 -1.17 -4.07 8.51
CA GLN A 61 -1.31 -4.28 7.06
C GLN A 61 -2.20 -3.24 6.37
N SER A 62 -2.27 -2.03 6.92
CA SER A 62 -3.07 -0.93 6.38
C SER A 62 -2.43 0.42 6.68
N SER A 63 -1.84 1.04 5.66
CA SER A 63 -1.34 2.42 5.77
C SER A 63 -2.48 3.44 5.93
N SER A 64 -3.63 3.16 5.30
CA SER A 64 -4.82 4.00 5.47
C SER A 64 -5.29 4.03 6.92
N ALA A 65 -5.36 2.86 7.59
CA ALA A 65 -5.71 2.80 9.01
C ALA A 65 -4.69 3.55 9.87
N THR A 66 -3.39 3.38 9.61
CA THR A 66 -2.33 4.08 10.33
C THR A 66 -2.42 5.59 10.15
N THR A 67 -2.62 6.08 8.92
CA THR A 67 -2.72 7.53 8.67
C THR A 67 -3.99 8.15 9.24
N VAL A 68 -5.13 7.46 9.17
CA VAL A 68 -6.38 7.90 9.82
C VAL A 68 -6.21 7.97 11.34
N MET A 69 -5.55 6.99 11.94
CA MET A 69 -5.22 6.99 13.37
C MET A 69 -4.33 8.18 13.74
N VAL A 70 -3.30 8.48 12.94
CA VAL A 70 -2.42 9.64 13.13
C VAL A 70 -3.22 10.95 13.03
N VAL A 71 -4.07 11.10 12.04
CA VAL A 71 -4.98 12.26 11.90
C VAL A 71 -5.86 12.39 13.14
N GLY A 72 -6.40 11.29 13.65
CA GLY A 72 -7.20 11.26 14.87
C GLY A 72 -6.41 11.67 16.13
N PHE A 73 -5.17 11.19 16.28
CA PHE A 73 -4.30 11.56 17.41
C PHE A 73 -3.87 13.03 17.36
N VAL A 74 -3.61 13.57 16.18
CA VAL A 74 -3.35 15.01 16.02
C VAL A 74 -4.62 15.80 16.33
N ASN A 75 -5.79 15.32 15.91
CA ASN A 75 -7.07 15.97 16.18
C ASN A 75 -7.42 16.05 17.68
N SER A 76 -7.10 14.99 18.42
CA SER A 76 -7.31 14.91 19.87
C SER A 76 -6.22 15.60 20.69
N GLY A 77 -5.12 16.02 20.07
CA GLY A 77 -3.96 16.63 20.73
C GLY A 77 -3.01 15.61 21.40
N ILE A 78 -3.21 14.32 21.21
CA ILE A 78 -2.32 13.26 21.71
C ILE A 78 -0.97 13.30 20.97
N MET A 79 -0.99 13.63 19.68
CA MET A 79 0.19 13.69 18.83
C MET A 79 0.37 15.08 18.27
N LYS A 80 1.62 15.60 18.27
CA LYS A 80 1.97 16.85 17.60
C LYS A 80 2.07 16.65 16.08
N LEU A 81 1.79 17.70 15.32
CA LEU A 81 1.91 17.67 13.85
C LEU A 81 3.33 17.26 13.41
N SER A 82 4.36 17.79 14.07
CA SER A 82 5.77 17.44 13.78
C SER A 82 6.09 15.96 13.95
N GLN A 83 5.46 15.27 14.91
CA GLN A 83 5.59 13.83 15.13
C GLN A 83 4.85 13.03 14.04
N ALA A 84 3.69 13.52 13.63
CA ALA A 84 2.86 12.90 12.60
C ALA A 84 3.60 12.78 11.26
N VAL A 85 4.43 13.74 10.89
CA VAL A 85 5.21 13.73 9.64
C VAL A 85 6.03 12.44 9.52
N GLY A 86 6.82 12.12 10.54
CA GLY A 86 7.66 10.92 10.53
C GLY A 86 6.84 9.63 10.48
N VAL A 87 5.74 9.55 11.23
CA VAL A 87 4.86 8.37 11.22
C VAL A 87 4.22 8.15 9.85
N ILE A 88 3.78 9.22 9.19
CA ILE A 88 3.18 9.17 7.85
C ILE A 88 4.21 8.67 6.83
N MET A 89 5.44 9.17 6.87
CA MET A 89 6.53 8.67 6.03
C MET A 89 6.79 7.19 6.26
N GLY A 90 6.84 6.78 7.53
CA GLY A 90 7.02 5.38 7.91
C GLY A 90 5.88 4.48 7.46
N ALA A 91 4.65 4.96 7.52
CA ALA A 91 3.48 4.19 7.06
C ALA A 91 3.59 3.82 5.58
N ASN A 92 4.11 4.70 4.74
CA ASN A 92 4.37 4.40 3.34
C ASN A 92 5.40 3.28 3.17
N ILE A 93 6.49 3.29 3.95
CA ILE A 93 7.47 2.19 3.94
C ILE A 93 6.82 0.89 4.44
N GLY A 94 6.04 0.94 5.50
CA GLY A 94 5.35 -0.23 6.06
C GLY A 94 4.41 -0.92 5.08
N THR A 95 3.79 -0.18 4.17
CA THR A 95 2.93 -0.72 3.11
C THR A 95 3.71 -1.65 2.17
N THR A 96 5.01 -1.42 2.00
CA THR A 96 5.83 -2.26 1.10
C THR A 96 5.95 -3.71 1.59
N ILE A 97 5.79 -3.95 2.89
CA ILE A 97 5.76 -5.31 3.46
C ILE A 97 4.61 -6.12 2.85
N THR A 98 3.45 -5.50 2.62
CA THR A 98 2.34 -6.18 1.94
C THR A 98 2.71 -6.60 0.53
N SER A 99 3.38 -5.73 -0.24
CA SER A 99 3.82 -6.11 -1.59
C SER A 99 4.83 -7.28 -1.58
N TRP A 100 5.68 -7.37 -0.56
CA TRP A 100 6.57 -8.52 -0.40
C TRP A 100 5.81 -9.80 -0.05
N ILE A 101 4.82 -9.73 0.83
CA ILE A 101 3.95 -10.88 1.14
C ILE A 101 3.22 -11.34 -0.12
N LEU A 102 2.64 -10.43 -0.88
CA LEU A 102 1.93 -10.73 -2.12
C LEU A 102 2.88 -11.26 -3.21
N SER A 103 4.12 -10.81 -3.25
CA SER A 103 5.13 -11.27 -4.23
C SER A 103 5.45 -12.75 -4.11
N LEU A 104 5.22 -13.35 -2.94
CA LEU A 104 5.40 -14.78 -2.74
C LEU A 104 4.46 -15.62 -3.63
N SER A 105 3.34 -15.05 -4.08
CA SER A 105 2.43 -15.72 -5.02
C SER A 105 3.06 -15.99 -6.38
N GLY A 106 4.06 -15.17 -6.77
CA GLY A 106 4.79 -15.29 -8.03
C GLY A 106 5.96 -16.29 -8.01
N ILE A 107 6.16 -17.02 -6.92
CA ILE A 107 7.24 -18.02 -6.85
C ILE A 107 6.96 -19.16 -7.84
N GLU A 108 7.83 -19.33 -8.81
CA GLU A 108 7.85 -20.46 -9.74
C GLU A 108 9.12 -21.27 -9.51
N SER A 109 8.96 -22.56 -9.21
CA SER A 109 10.07 -23.50 -9.02
C SER A 109 9.60 -24.94 -9.14
N ASP A 110 10.43 -25.79 -9.71
CA ASP A 110 10.18 -27.23 -9.77
C ASP A 110 10.56 -27.95 -8.46
N SER A 111 11.24 -27.26 -7.54
CA SER A 111 11.60 -27.81 -6.25
C SER A 111 10.39 -27.91 -5.32
N PHE A 112 10.12 -29.12 -4.83
CA PHE A 112 9.04 -29.39 -3.87
C PHE A 112 9.12 -28.49 -2.63
N PHE A 113 10.32 -28.30 -2.08
CA PHE A 113 10.51 -27.47 -0.90
C PHE A 113 10.17 -25.99 -1.17
N ILE A 114 10.56 -25.45 -2.33
CA ILE A 114 10.26 -24.07 -2.69
C ILE A 114 8.77 -23.90 -2.97
N GLN A 115 8.16 -24.88 -3.64
CA GLN A 115 6.72 -24.86 -3.88
C GLN A 115 5.90 -24.88 -2.57
N MET A 116 6.39 -25.53 -1.51
CA MET A 116 5.73 -25.50 -0.20
C MET A 116 5.67 -24.11 0.42
N PHE A 117 6.63 -23.23 0.11
CA PHE A 117 6.62 -21.84 0.57
C PHE A 117 5.74 -20.92 -0.27
N LYS A 118 5.22 -21.40 -1.40
CA LYS A 118 4.27 -20.65 -2.19
C LYS A 118 2.96 -20.49 -1.44
N PRO A 119 2.42 -19.25 -1.27
CA PRO A 119 1.20 -19.00 -0.51
C PRO A 119 0.01 -19.87 -0.94
N THR A 120 -0.15 -20.13 -2.23
CA THR A 120 -1.20 -21.00 -2.76
C THR A 120 -1.09 -22.43 -2.30
N SER A 121 0.10 -22.90 -1.94
CA SER A 121 0.36 -24.26 -1.44
C SER A 121 0.03 -24.41 0.04
N PHE A 122 0.37 -23.43 0.88
CA PHE A 122 0.12 -23.52 2.32
C PHE A 122 -1.16 -22.81 2.80
N SER A 123 -1.75 -21.92 1.99
CA SER A 123 -3.01 -21.25 2.34
C SER A 123 -4.16 -22.18 2.70
N PRO A 124 -4.36 -23.34 2.03
CA PRO A 124 -5.39 -24.30 2.44
C PRO A 124 -5.19 -24.83 3.86
N ILE A 125 -3.94 -25.01 4.29
CA ILE A 125 -3.59 -25.45 5.65
C ILE A 125 -3.95 -24.34 6.64
N LEU A 126 -3.59 -23.09 6.33
CA LEU A 126 -3.97 -21.95 7.16
C LEU A 126 -5.49 -21.78 7.23
N ALA A 127 -6.19 -21.98 6.13
CA ALA A 127 -7.65 -21.93 6.10
C ALA A 127 -8.28 -22.95 7.06
N ILE A 128 -7.84 -24.20 7.03
CA ILE A 128 -8.35 -25.26 7.92
C ILE A 128 -8.05 -24.96 9.38
N ILE A 129 -6.83 -24.52 9.71
CA ILE A 129 -6.46 -24.13 11.06
C ILE A 129 -7.29 -22.91 11.51
N GLY A 130 -7.45 -21.92 10.62
CA GLY A 130 -8.26 -20.74 10.88
C GLY A 130 -9.70 -21.07 11.20
N VAL A 131 -10.33 -21.89 10.39
CA VAL A 131 -11.71 -22.35 10.62
C VAL A 131 -11.81 -23.15 11.92
N ALA A 132 -10.86 -24.05 12.21
CA ALA A 132 -10.84 -24.79 13.45
C ALA A 132 -10.75 -23.88 14.67
N PHE A 133 -9.94 -22.82 14.61
CA PHE A 133 -9.85 -21.84 15.70
C PHE A 133 -11.16 -21.04 15.85
N LEU A 134 -11.78 -20.64 14.76
CA LEU A 134 -13.04 -19.90 14.80
C LEU A 134 -14.19 -20.73 15.39
N LEU A 135 -14.27 -22.02 15.07
CA LEU A 135 -15.37 -22.88 15.49
C LEU A 135 -15.16 -23.49 16.87
N PHE A 136 -13.94 -23.85 17.22
CA PHE A 136 -13.67 -24.67 18.40
C PHE A 136 -12.85 -24.00 19.50
N ALA A 137 -12.16 -22.89 19.21
CA ALA A 137 -11.37 -22.22 20.24
C ALA A 137 -12.27 -21.48 21.24
N LYS A 138 -11.92 -21.60 22.52
CA LYS A 138 -12.60 -20.90 23.63
C LYS A 138 -12.03 -19.49 23.87
N SER A 139 -10.79 -19.25 23.47
CA SER A 139 -10.09 -17.98 23.66
C SER A 139 -10.34 -17.05 22.49
N GLU A 140 -10.78 -15.82 22.75
CA GLU A 140 -10.96 -14.79 21.72
C GLU A 140 -9.66 -14.53 20.93
N LYS A 141 -8.50 -14.50 21.62
CA LYS A 141 -7.21 -14.36 20.95
C LYS A 141 -6.94 -15.46 19.92
N LYS A 142 -7.32 -16.70 20.19
CA LYS A 142 -7.19 -17.80 19.22
C LYS A 142 -8.15 -17.63 18.06
N LYS A 143 -9.36 -17.13 18.29
CA LYS A 143 -10.32 -16.82 17.22
C LYS A 143 -9.79 -15.69 16.34
N ASP A 144 -9.21 -14.64 16.93
CA ASP A 144 -8.59 -13.56 16.16
C ASP A 144 -7.41 -14.07 15.31
N ILE A 145 -6.58 -14.96 15.84
CA ILE A 145 -5.53 -15.63 15.05
C ILE A 145 -6.15 -16.47 13.92
N GLY A 146 -7.24 -17.18 14.21
CA GLY A 146 -7.98 -17.92 13.19
C GLY A 146 -8.51 -17.01 12.07
N THR A 147 -9.00 -15.84 12.45
CA THR A 147 -9.44 -14.80 11.49
C THR A 147 -8.29 -14.32 10.60
N ILE A 148 -7.08 -14.12 11.16
CA ILE A 148 -5.89 -13.75 10.39
C ILE A 148 -5.56 -14.84 9.37
N PHE A 149 -5.51 -16.10 9.79
CA PHE A 149 -5.18 -17.22 8.92
C PHE A 149 -6.20 -17.41 7.80
N LEU A 150 -7.47 -17.33 8.12
CA LEU A 150 -8.54 -17.44 7.13
C LEU A 150 -8.54 -16.24 6.18
N GLY A 151 -8.36 -15.01 6.70
CA GLY A 151 -8.24 -13.80 5.89
C GLY A 151 -7.07 -13.86 4.90
N PHE A 152 -5.91 -14.33 5.35
CA PHE A 152 -4.76 -14.57 4.48
C PHE A 152 -5.05 -15.60 3.38
N ALA A 153 -5.69 -16.71 3.74
CA ALA A 153 -6.04 -17.73 2.77
C ALA A 153 -7.03 -17.21 1.71
N VAL A 154 -8.08 -16.50 2.13
CA VAL A 154 -9.07 -15.89 1.23
C VAL A 154 -8.42 -14.86 0.31
N LEU A 155 -7.52 -14.03 0.84
CA LEU A 155 -6.74 -13.07 0.07
C LEU A 155 -5.91 -13.76 -1.02
N MET A 156 -5.21 -14.84 -0.69
CA MET A 156 -4.39 -15.58 -1.66
C MET A 156 -5.23 -16.29 -2.71
N PHE A 157 -6.36 -16.87 -2.37
CA PHE A 157 -7.31 -17.41 -3.34
C PHE A 157 -7.86 -16.32 -4.28
N GLY A 158 -8.15 -15.14 -3.75
CA GLY A 158 -8.55 -13.98 -4.54
C GLY A 158 -7.46 -13.54 -5.52
N MET A 159 -6.22 -13.48 -5.06
CA MET A 159 -5.05 -13.16 -5.89
C MET A 159 -4.86 -14.16 -7.04
N ASP A 160 -4.96 -15.44 -6.72
CA ASP A 160 -4.84 -16.54 -7.69
C ASP A 160 -5.96 -16.48 -8.74
N SER A 161 -7.19 -16.24 -8.29
CA SER A 161 -8.36 -16.09 -9.19
C SER A 161 -8.21 -14.88 -10.12
N MET A 162 -7.72 -13.75 -9.63
CA MET A 162 -7.44 -12.58 -10.47
C MET A 162 -6.36 -12.90 -11.50
N SER A 163 -5.26 -13.50 -11.08
CA SER A 163 -4.14 -13.87 -11.96
C SER A 163 -4.59 -14.83 -13.07
N ALA A 164 -5.37 -15.84 -12.72
CA ALA A 164 -5.92 -16.78 -13.68
C ALA A 164 -6.88 -16.12 -14.68
N ALA A 165 -7.72 -15.19 -14.22
CA ALA A 165 -8.66 -14.47 -15.06
C ALA A 165 -7.98 -13.52 -16.07
N VAL A 166 -6.85 -12.92 -15.72
CA VAL A 166 -6.15 -11.97 -16.60
C VAL A 166 -5.10 -12.63 -17.50
N LYS A 167 -4.63 -13.81 -17.17
CA LYS A 167 -3.59 -14.52 -17.93
C LYS A 167 -3.88 -14.60 -19.44
N PRO A 168 -5.12 -14.92 -19.92
CA PRO A 168 -5.43 -14.94 -21.34
C PRO A 168 -5.34 -13.59 -22.05
N LEU A 169 -5.30 -12.47 -21.32
CA LEU A 169 -5.18 -11.13 -21.89
C LEU A 169 -3.79 -10.86 -22.47
N ALA A 170 -2.79 -11.66 -22.13
CA ALA A 170 -1.44 -11.56 -22.70
C ALA A 170 -1.45 -11.59 -24.24
N ASP A 171 -2.39 -12.35 -24.83
CA ASP A 171 -2.52 -12.53 -26.26
C ASP A 171 -3.53 -11.57 -26.91
N VAL A 172 -4.07 -10.60 -26.17
CA VAL A 172 -5.05 -9.62 -26.67
C VAL A 172 -4.36 -8.30 -27.01
N PRO A 173 -4.23 -7.94 -28.32
CA PRO A 173 -3.48 -6.74 -28.74
C PRO A 173 -4.03 -5.43 -28.17
N GLU A 174 -5.35 -5.31 -27.99
CA GLU A 174 -5.99 -4.13 -27.42
C GLU A 174 -5.58 -3.94 -25.97
N PHE A 175 -5.50 -5.01 -25.18
CA PHE A 175 -5.06 -4.97 -23.80
C PHE A 175 -3.59 -4.58 -23.67
N THR A 176 -2.71 -5.21 -24.45
CA THR A 176 -1.28 -4.89 -24.45
C THR A 176 -1.01 -3.48 -24.99
N GLY A 177 -1.82 -3.01 -25.92
CA GLY A 177 -1.77 -1.64 -26.43
C GLY A 177 -2.14 -0.59 -25.38
N ILE A 178 -3.17 -0.84 -24.58
CA ILE A 178 -3.55 0.03 -23.45
C ILE A 178 -2.44 0.07 -22.40
N LEU A 179 -1.87 -1.07 -22.06
CA LEU A 179 -0.75 -1.13 -21.09
C LEU A 179 0.46 -0.34 -21.60
N THR A 180 0.77 -0.43 -22.89
CA THR A 180 1.87 0.33 -23.49
C THR A 180 1.66 1.84 -23.35
N ALA A 181 0.43 2.34 -23.44
CA ALA A 181 0.12 3.75 -23.21
C ALA A 181 0.50 4.22 -21.79
N PHE A 182 0.41 3.34 -20.81
CA PHE A 182 0.79 3.65 -19.43
C PHE A 182 2.31 3.68 -19.18
N SER A 183 3.13 3.37 -20.17
CA SER A 183 4.58 3.65 -20.14
C SER A 183 4.88 5.16 -20.19
N ASN A 184 3.93 5.98 -20.62
CA ASN A 184 3.99 7.42 -20.39
C ASN A 184 3.87 7.69 -18.88
N PRO A 185 4.88 8.32 -18.24
CA PRO A 185 4.90 8.48 -16.78
C PRO A 185 3.67 9.20 -16.21
N LEU A 186 3.14 10.18 -16.91
CA LEU A 186 1.98 10.94 -16.42
C LEU A 186 0.69 10.10 -16.51
N LEU A 187 0.49 9.37 -17.60
CA LEU A 187 -0.68 8.51 -17.79
C LEU A 187 -0.66 7.31 -16.83
N GLY A 188 0.49 6.67 -16.68
CA GLY A 188 0.67 5.57 -15.73
C GLY A 188 0.43 6.01 -14.29
N MET A 189 0.97 7.16 -13.92
CA MET A 189 0.78 7.74 -12.58
C MET A 189 -0.69 8.11 -12.34
N LEU A 190 -1.37 8.71 -13.31
CA LEU A 190 -2.79 9.01 -13.21
C LEU A 190 -3.63 7.74 -13.04
N ALA A 191 -3.35 6.70 -13.81
CA ALA A 191 -4.03 5.40 -13.70
C ALA A 191 -3.87 4.79 -12.31
N GLY A 192 -2.64 4.76 -11.77
CA GLY A 192 -2.37 4.27 -10.43
C GLY A 192 -3.05 5.10 -9.33
N ALA A 193 -3.04 6.42 -9.47
CA ALA A 193 -3.68 7.33 -8.52
C ALA A 193 -5.20 7.15 -8.50
N LEU A 194 -5.85 7.09 -9.67
CA LEU A 194 -7.30 6.89 -9.77
C LEU A 194 -7.72 5.52 -9.22
N LEU A 195 -7.01 4.46 -9.59
CA LEU A 195 -7.31 3.11 -9.10
C LEU A 195 -7.25 3.07 -7.57
N THR A 196 -6.18 3.59 -6.98
CA THR A 196 -5.99 3.58 -5.53
C THR A 196 -6.98 4.51 -4.81
N ALA A 197 -7.29 5.67 -5.38
CA ALA A 197 -8.28 6.59 -4.83
C ALA A 197 -9.68 5.97 -4.76
N VAL A 198 -10.06 5.19 -5.77
CA VAL A 198 -11.35 4.48 -5.82
C VAL A 198 -11.37 3.33 -4.80
N ILE A 199 -10.33 2.49 -4.79
CA ILE A 199 -10.25 1.34 -3.88
C ILE A 199 -9.93 1.78 -2.44
N GLN A 200 -9.28 2.92 -2.25
CA GLN A 200 -8.79 3.47 -0.98
C GLN A 200 -7.79 2.54 -0.26
N SER A 201 -7.10 1.70 -1.01
CA SER A 201 -6.09 0.78 -0.51
C SER A 201 -4.94 0.65 -1.51
N SER A 202 -3.77 1.18 -1.16
CA SER A 202 -2.56 1.02 -1.99
C SER A 202 -2.08 -0.43 -2.02
N SER A 203 -2.21 -1.16 -0.92
CA SER A 203 -1.87 -2.59 -0.87
C SER A 203 -2.71 -3.40 -1.85
N ALA A 204 -4.03 -3.12 -1.92
CA ALA A 204 -4.91 -3.77 -2.89
C ALA A 204 -4.54 -3.38 -4.33
N SER A 205 -4.26 -2.11 -4.56
CA SER A 205 -3.86 -1.61 -5.88
C SER A 205 -2.54 -2.23 -6.36
N VAL A 206 -1.54 -2.37 -5.48
CA VAL A 206 -0.29 -3.07 -5.77
C VAL A 206 -0.54 -4.55 -6.06
N GLY A 207 -1.40 -5.20 -5.28
CA GLY A 207 -1.77 -6.61 -5.50
C GLY A 207 -2.42 -6.83 -6.88
N ILE A 208 -3.29 -5.92 -7.34
CA ILE A 208 -3.86 -5.96 -8.68
C ILE A 208 -2.74 -5.85 -9.74
N LEU A 209 -1.81 -4.92 -9.55
CA LEU A 209 -0.67 -4.77 -10.46
C LEU A 209 0.20 -6.03 -10.51
N GLN A 210 0.47 -6.64 -9.36
CA GLN A 210 1.21 -7.90 -9.26
C GLN A 210 0.47 -9.06 -9.93
N ALA A 211 -0.87 -9.12 -9.80
CA ALA A 211 -1.68 -10.10 -10.52
C ALA A 211 -1.60 -9.91 -12.03
N LEU A 212 -1.59 -8.67 -12.52
CA LEU A 212 -1.46 -8.38 -13.95
C LEU A 212 -0.08 -8.78 -14.51
N CYS A 213 0.97 -8.82 -13.69
CA CYS A 213 2.30 -9.23 -14.13
C CYS A 213 2.34 -10.66 -14.67
N VAL A 214 1.39 -11.53 -14.27
CA VAL A 214 1.31 -12.91 -14.78
C VAL A 214 1.05 -12.96 -16.30
N THR A 215 0.53 -11.89 -16.88
CA THR A 215 0.34 -11.78 -18.35
C THR A 215 1.66 -11.67 -19.11
N GLY A 216 2.75 -11.28 -18.46
CA GLY A 216 4.01 -10.92 -19.10
C GLY A 216 3.97 -9.62 -19.91
N ALA A 217 2.79 -8.97 -19.99
CA ALA A 217 2.60 -7.73 -20.78
C ALA A 217 2.90 -6.46 -19.99
N VAL A 218 3.01 -6.53 -18.68
CA VAL A 218 3.37 -5.41 -17.80
C VAL A 218 4.88 -5.31 -17.75
N SER A 219 5.46 -4.30 -18.39
CA SER A 219 6.90 -3.99 -18.28
C SER A 219 7.17 -3.11 -17.04
N TYR A 220 8.43 -3.03 -16.62
CA TYR A 220 8.82 -2.08 -15.57
C TYR A 220 8.56 -0.63 -15.99
N GLY A 221 8.66 -0.31 -17.27
CA GLY A 221 8.31 1.00 -17.81
C GLY A 221 6.84 1.37 -17.62
N VAL A 222 5.95 0.37 -17.58
CA VAL A 222 4.52 0.53 -17.25
C VAL A 222 4.29 0.54 -15.74
N ALA A 223 4.92 -0.39 -15.03
CA ALA A 223 4.68 -0.62 -13.61
C ALA A 223 5.14 0.55 -12.72
N ILE A 224 6.34 1.10 -12.96
CA ILE A 224 6.91 2.14 -12.11
C ILE A 224 6.03 3.39 -12.05
N PRO A 225 5.57 4.00 -13.16
CA PRO A 225 4.65 5.12 -13.08
C PRO A 225 3.35 4.81 -12.33
N ILE A 226 2.79 3.63 -12.52
CA ILE A 226 1.57 3.19 -11.82
C ILE A 226 1.82 3.14 -10.31
N ILE A 227 2.94 2.56 -9.85
CA ILE A 227 3.32 2.51 -8.43
C ILE A 227 3.42 3.92 -7.83
N LEU A 228 4.03 4.85 -8.54
CA LEU A 228 4.13 6.25 -8.09
C LEU A 228 2.74 6.88 -7.89
N GLY A 229 1.83 6.63 -8.83
CA GLY A 229 0.46 7.10 -8.75
C GLY A 229 -0.33 6.45 -7.60
N GLN A 230 -0.12 5.16 -7.34
CA GLN A 230 -0.79 4.44 -6.26
C GLN A 230 -0.51 5.09 -4.89
N ASN A 231 0.70 5.57 -4.66
CA ASN A 231 1.04 6.29 -3.44
C ASN A 231 0.28 7.62 -3.30
N ILE A 232 0.15 8.37 -4.40
CA ILE A 232 -0.64 9.62 -4.39
C ILE A 232 -2.12 9.30 -4.13
N GLY A 233 -2.67 8.28 -4.77
CA GLY A 233 -4.07 7.87 -4.60
C GLY A 233 -4.42 7.50 -3.15
N THR A 234 -3.48 6.96 -2.40
CA THR A 234 -3.67 6.62 -0.97
C THR A 234 -3.99 7.85 -0.11
N CYS A 235 -3.55 9.03 -0.51
CA CYS A 235 -3.77 10.25 0.26
C CYS A 235 -5.25 10.65 0.37
N VAL A 236 -6.10 10.19 -0.54
CA VAL A 236 -7.56 10.45 -0.52
C VAL A 236 -8.18 10.00 0.79
N THR A 237 -7.79 8.85 1.33
CA THR A 237 -8.32 8.33 2.60
C THR A 237 -8.01 9.27 3.77
N ALA A 238 -6.77 9.76 3.88
CA ALA A 238 -6.39 10.69 4.92
C ALA A 238 -7.12 12.05 4.78
N LEU A 239 -7.27 12.54 3.55
CA LEU A 239 -8.01 13.78 3.27
C LEU A 239 -9.49 13.66 3.64
N LEU A 240 -10.13 12.54 3.31
CA LEU A 240 -11.52 12.27 3.68
C LEU A 240 -11.69 12.19 5.21
N SER A 241 -10.77 11.55 5.92
CA SER A 241 -10.80 11.43 7.39
C SER A 241 -10.62 12.77 8.11
N ALA A 242 -10.01 13.74 7.45
CA ALA A 242 -9.78 15.07 8.00
C ALA A 242 -10.96 16.05 7.76
N ILE A 243 -12.01 15.64 7.05
CA ILE A 243 -13.19 16.48 6.85
C ILE A 243 -13.86 16.72 8.21
N GLY A 244 -14.11 17.99 8.53
CA GLY A 244 -14.67 18.37 9.83
C GLY A 244 -13.70 18.34 11.03
N ALA A 245 -12.46 17.89 10.84
CA ALA A 245 -11.46 17.85 11.89
C ALA A 245 -10.85 19.24 12.17
N LYS A 246 -10.14 19.36 13.29
CA LYS A 246 -9.37 20.58 13.67
C LYS A 246 -8.25 20.85 12.66
N LYS A 247 -7.75 22.06 12.63
CA LYS A 247 -6.73 22.55 11.68
C LYS A 247 -5.48 21.66 11.62
N ASN A 248 -4.92 21.26 12.75
CA ASN A 248 -3.72 20.43 12.78
C ASN A 248 -3.95 19.02 12.22
N ALA A 249 -5.15 18.44 12.39
CA ALA A 249 -5.51 17.18 11.75
C ALA A 249 -5.62 17.33 10.23
N LYS A 250 -6.21 18.41 9.73
CA LYS A 250 -6.21 18.73 8.30
C LYS A 250 -4.80 18.94 7.77
N ARG A 251 -3.92 19.61 8.54
CA ARG A 251 -2.50 19.76 8.20
C ARG A 251 -1.78 18.41 8.11
N ALA A 252 -2.06 17.49 9.01
CA ALA A 252 -1.50 16.12 8.93
C ALA A 252 -1.89 15.40 7.64
N ALA A 253 -3.16 15.50 7.23
CA ALA A 253 -3.61 14.95 5.94
C ALA A 253 -2.93 15.65 4.75
N MET A 254 -2.73 16.96 4.81
CA MET A 254 -1.98 17.71 3.79
C MET A 254 -0.51 17.33 3.73
N VAL A 255 0.13 17.06 4.86
CA VAL A 255 1.50 16.53 4.92
C VAL A 255 1.60 15.22 4.15
N HIS A 256 0.65 14.31 4.35
CA HIS A 256 0.61 13.05 3.61
C HIS A 256 0.53 13.27 2.10
N LEU A 257 -0.34 14.17 1.65
CA LEU A 257 -0.45 14.54 0.24
C LEU A 257 0.85 15.16 -0.30
N TYR A 258 1.41 16.15 0.38
CA TYR A 258 2.63 16.84 -0.05
C TYR A 258 3.83 15.91 -0.07
N PHE A 259 3.98 15.05 0.92
CA PHE A 259 5.03 14.04 0.95
C PHE A 259 4.98 13.15 -0.30
N ASN A 260 3.81 12.65 -0.64
CA ASN A 260 3.65 11.77 -1.81
C ASN A 260 3.80 12.52 -3.13
N ILE A 261 3.27 13.73 -3.28
CA ILE A 261 3.41 14.53 -4.51
C ILE A 261 4.86 14.96 -4.71
N ILE A 262 5.50 15.51 -3.68
CA ILE A 262 6.89 15.98 -3.79
C ILE A 262 7.84 14.81 -3.96
N GLY A 263 7.68 13.73 -3.19
CA GLY A 263 8.47 12.52 -3.30
C GLY A 263 8.37 11.88 -4.69
N THR A 264 7.17 11.80 -5.23
CA THR A 264 6.93 11.33 -6.61
C THR A 264 7.58 12.24 -7.63
N THR A 265 7.44 13.55 -7.51
CA THR A 265 8.02 14.52 -8.46
C THR A 265 9.55 14.44 -8.44
N VAL A 266 10.16 14.41 -7.26
CA VAL A 266 11.62 14.30 -7.13
C VAL A 266 12.10 12.96 -7.70
N PHE A 267 11.40 11.86 -7.40
CA PHE A 267 11.74 10.55 -7.94
C PHE A 267 11.63 10.52 -9.47
N LEU A 268 10.58 11.07 -10.05
CA LEU A 268 10.42 11.16 -11.50
C LEU A 268 11.58 11.92 -12.14
N ILE A 269 11.93 13.08 -11.59
CA ILE A 269 13.03 13.90 -12.15
C ILE A 269 14.35 13.14 -12.06
N VAL A 270 14.67 12.56 -10.91
CA VAL A 270 15.95 11.84 -10.70
C VAL A 270 15.98 10.55 -11.53
N PHE A 271 14.94 9.73 -11.44
CA PHE A 271 14.91 8.43 -12.09
C PHE A 271 14.93 8.54 -13.63
N TYR A 272 14.04 9.35 -14.20
CA TYR A 272 13.99 9.52 -15.64
C TYR A 272 15.13 10.40 -16.16
N GLY A 273 15.64 11.33 -15.36
CA GLY A 273 16.86 12.06 -15.68
C GLY A 273 18.08 11.13 -15.78
N LEU A 274 18.23 10.21 -14.84
CA LEU A 274 19.27 9.17 -14.88
C LEU A 274 19.04 8.23 -16.08
N ASN A 275 17.80 7.86 -16.37
CA ASN A 275 17.49 7.01 -17.50
C ASN A 275 17.87 7.64 -18.85
N MET A 276 17.77 8.95 -18.99
CA MET A 276 18.22 9.64 -20.21
C MET A 276 19.73 9.48 -20.47
N VAL A 277 20.52 9.29 -19.42
CA VAL A 277 21.98 9.14 -19.51
C VAL A 277 22.38 7.66 -19.52
N LEU A 278 21.78 6.85 -18.62
CA LEU A 278 22.20 5.46 -18.37
C LEU A 278 21.43 4.44 -19.23
N HIS A 279 20.33 4.84 -19.85
CA HIS A 279 19.46 4.00 -20.70
C HIS A 279 19.11 2.67 -20.01
N PHE A 280 18.23 2.73 -19.02
CA PHE A 280 17.84 1.57 -18.21
C PHE A 280 17.12 0.51 -19.06
N GLU A 281 17.84 -0.50 -19.48
CA GLU A 281 17.31 -1.59 -20.34
C GLU A 281 16.21 -2.39 -19.63
N PHE A 282 16.23 -2.47 -18.30
CA PHE A 282 15.21 -3.21 -17.55
C PHE A 282 13.80 -2.62 -17.69
N LEU A 283 13.65 -1.35 -18.08
CA LEU A 283 12.33 -0.75 -18.28
C LEU A 283 11.52 -1.45 -19.37
N GLY A 284 12.20 -2.06 -20.37
CA GLY A 284 11.55 -2.87 -21.41
C GLY A 284 11.27 -4.31 -20.99
N GLN A 285 11.77 -4.76 -19.85
CA GLN A 285 11.59 -6.14 -19.40
C GLN A 285 10.22 -6.32 -18.74
N ALA A 286 9.66 -7.53 -18.84
CA ALA A 286 8.44 -7.90 -18.14
C ALA A 286 8.68 -7.83 -16.62
N ALA A 287 7.81 -7.12 -15.93
CA ALA A 287 7.83 -7.05 -14.47
C ALA A 287 7.23 -8.32 -13.87
N ASP A 288 7.79 -8.73 -12.76
CA ASP A 288 7.24 -9.79 -11.92
C ASP A 288 6.78 -9.24 -10.56
N ALA A 289 6.10 -10.06 -9.79
CA ALA A 289 5.57 -9.63 -8.50
C ALA A 289 6.67 -9.20 -7.51
N ALA A 290 7.82 -9.84 -7.54
CA ALA A 290 8.97 -9.48 -6.70
C ALA A 290 9.59 -8.14 -7.15
N GLY A 291 9.75 -7.93 -8.45
CA GLY A 291 10.23 -6.66 -9.01
C GLY A 291 9.31 -5.49 -8.69
N ILE A 292 7.98 -5.71 -8.67
CA ILE A 292 7.01 -4.72 -8.19
C ILE A 292 7.28 -4.38 -6.72
N ALA A 293 7.51 -5.38 -5.86
CA ALA A 293 7.80 -5.15 -4.45
C ALA A 293 9.12 -4.39 -4.25
N VAL A 294 10.15 -4.70 -5.05
CA VAL A 294 11.44 -3.97 -5.06
C VAL A 294 11.22 -2.51 -5.47
N ALA A 295 10.53 -2.27 -6.58
CA ALA A 295 10.28 -0.91 -7.08
C ALA A 295 9.47 -0.08 -6.06
N HIS A 296 8.44 -0.68 -5.47
CA HIS A 296 7.63 -0.05 -4.43
C HIS A 296 8.45 0.31 -3.18
N SER A 297 9.30 -0.61 -2.72
CA SER A 297 10.20 -0.37 -1.58
C SER A 297 11.24 0.69 -1.88
N ALA A 298 11.90 0.60 -3.04
CA ALA A 298 12.93 1.55 -3.46
C ALA A 298 12.37 2.98 -3.52
N PHE A 299 11.18 3.15 -4.09
CA PHE A 299 10.54 4.47 -4.16
C PHE A 299 10.21 5.02 -2.76
N ASN A 300 9.57 4.24 -1.89
CA ASN A 300 9.16 4.73 -0.57
C ASN A 300 10.36 5.02 0.34
N ILE A 301 11.41 4.20 0.29
CA ILE A 301 12.66 4.45 1.02
C ILE A 301 13.34 5.71 0.47
N PHE A 302 13.45 5.85 -0.85
CA PHE A 302 14.02 7.03 -1.49
C PHE A 302 13.27 8.32 -1.08
N ALA A 303 11.94 8.35 -1.23
CA ALA A 303 11.13 9.50 -0.88
C ALA A 303 11.28 9.88 0.60
N THR A 304 11.30 8.90 1.50
CA THR A 304 11.52 9.12 2.93
C THR A 304 12.93 9.65 3.21
N ALA A 305 13.96 9.05 2.63
CA ALA A 305 15.35 9.48 2.83
C ALA A 305 15.60 10.91 2.35
N ILE A 306 15.01 11.29 1.23
CA ILE A 306 15.15 12.66 0.67
C ILE A 306 14.34 13.69 1.47
N LEU A 307 13.12 13.35 1.89
CA LEU A 307 12.21 14.33 2.50
C LEU A 307 12.25 14.38 4.03
N LEU A 308 12.78 13.36 4.70
CA LEU A 308 12.90 13.34 6.16
C LEU A 308 13.69 14.53 6.72
N PRO A 309 14.83 14.94 6.14
CA PRO A 309 15.54 16.15 6.57
C PRO A 309 14.71 17.44 6.40
N PHE A 310 13.73 17.42 5.52
CA PHE A 310 12.83 18.54 5.22
C PHE A 310 11.44 18.38 5.87
N SER A 311 11.31 17.56 6.88
CA SER A 311 10.04 17.30 7.59
C SER A 311 9.40 18.59 8.12
N SER A 312 10.20 19.51 8.68
CA SER A 312 9.73 20.83 9.11
C SER A 312 9.25 21.71 7.94
N GLY A 313 9.81 21.53 6.75
CA GLY A 313 9.35 22.19 5.53
C GLY A 313 7.96 21.71 5.09
N LEU A 314 7.71 20.41 5.17
CA LEU A 314 6.38 19.83 4.89
C LEU A 314 5.33 20.33 5.88
N GLU A 315 5.69 20.41 7.18
CA GLU A 315 4.83 20.98 8.22
C GLU A 315 4.49 22.44 7.91
N LYS A 316 5.49 23.28 7.59
CA LYS A 316 5.30 24.68 7.22
C LYS A 316 4.41 24.82 5.98
N LEU A 317 4.60 23.98 4.96
CA LEU A 317 3.80 23.99 3.76
C LEU A 317 2.32 23.66 4.06
N ALA A 318 2.07 22.68 4.93
CA ALA A 318 0.73 22.36 5.40
C ALA A 318 0.10 23.52 6.19
N CYS A 319 0.88 24.21 7.02
CA CYS A 319 0.41 25.40 7.76
C CYS A 319 0.10 26.59 6.84
N LEU A 320 0.85 26.77 5.76
CA LEU A 320 0.58 27.80 4.75
C LEU A 320 -0.73 27.53 3.99
N THR A 321 -1.05 26.27 3.78
CA THR A 321 -2.29 25.83 3.08
C THR A 321 -3.51 25.92 4.01
N ILE A 322 -3.37 25.44 5.24
CA ILE A 322 -4.40 25.49 6.26
C ILE A 322 -3.97 26.53 7.29
N ARG A 323 -4.30 27.78 7.04
CA ARG A 323 -3.91 28.92 7.88
C ARG A 323 -4.68 28.93 9.20
N ASP A 324 -4.06 29.52 10.22
CA ASP A 324 -4.80 29.93 11.40
C ASP A 324 -5.71 31.11 11.01
N GLU A 325 -6.94 31.15 11.54
CA GLU A 325 -7.79 32.32 11.38
C GLU A 325 -7.08 33.48 12.10
N GLU A 326 -6.92 34.63 11.44
CA GLU A 326 -6.58 35.85 12.14
C GLU A 326 -7.70 36.03 13.16
N GLU A 327 -7.32 36.13 14.46
CA GLU A 327 -8.24 36.61 15.47
C GLU A 327 -8.62 38.02 15.03
N THR A 328 -9.78 38.14 14.41
CA THR A 328 -10.42 39.46 14.29
C THR A 328 -10.72 39.87 15.72
N GLU A 329 -9.84 40.67 16.31
CA GLU A 329 -10.18 41.38 17.55
C GLU A 329 -11.49 42.13 17.34
N PRO A 330 -12.41 42.06 18.31
CA PRO A 330 -13.71 42.71 18.23
C PRO A 330 -13.62 44.24 18.29
#